data_cc971239b3c088774880546a6016268d
#
_entry.id   cc971239b3c088774880546a6016268d
#
_cell.length_a   1.000
_cell.length_b   1.000
_cell.length_c   1.000
_cell.angle_alpha   90.00
_cell.angle_beta   90.00
_cell.angle_gamma   90.00
#
_symmetry.space_group_name_H-M   'P 1'
#
loop_
_entity.id
_entity.type
_entity.pdbx_description
1 polymer ?
#
loop_
_entity_poly.entity_id
_entity_poly.type
_entity_poly.pdbx_seq_one_letter_code
_entity_poly.pdbx_strand_id
1 'polypeptide(L)'
;VIDAHVQSDGSRLTMWNLIPRKLIPPTRLVRYCCASLKEGGAKGRFIATGVRWAESPKRKDRGMLEVRHGDIKKRLTLMNDNDETRMQFENCQMKGQRVVNPIIGWGNKEVWDYVETEKICMNPLYSLGFIRVGCIGCPMAGKCRKMEFAMYPKIRLAYIRAFDRMLIERKIRCLQTYDWENGLDVFNWWMENGVLPGQEVLEEFREDL
;
A
#
# COMPACT_ATOMS: atom_id res chain seq x y z
N VAL A 1 -13.24 14.95 -7.41
CA VAL A 1 -12.83 13.83 -6.55
C VAL A 1 -13.70 12.65 -6.92
N ILE A 2 -13.10 11.56 -7.38
CA ILE A 2 -13.86 10.34 -7.70
C ILE A 2 -13.90 9.51 -6.44
N ASP A 3 -15.09 9.24 -5.95
CA ASP A 3 -15.32 8.38 -4.79
C ASP A 3 -15.26 6.91 -5.24
N ALA A 4 -14.01 6.41 -5.40
CA ALA A 4 -13.73 5.09 -5.96
C ALA A 4 -14.12 3.92 -5.03
N HIS A 5 -14.65 4.21 -3.85
CA HIS A 5 -14.85 3.21 -2.80
C HIS A 5 -16.30 3.14 -2.31
N VAL A 6 -17.25 3.63 -3.09
CA VAL A 6 -18.68 3.44 -2.84
C VAL A 6 -19.06 2.05 -3.30
N GLN A 7 -19.68 1.27 -2.40
CA GLN A 7 -20.18 -0.07 -2.67
C GLN A 7 -21.55 0.00 -3.32
N SER A 8 -22.04 -1.14 -3.83
CA SER A 8 -23.37 -1.23 -4.46
C SER A 8 -24.53 -0.84 -3.55
N ASP A 9 -24.34 -0.93 -2.23
CA ASP A 9 -25.32 -0.51 -1.21
C ASP A 9 -25.21 0.98 -0.82
N GLY A 10 -24.38 1.75 -1.53
CA GLY A 10 -24.12 3.16 -1.24
C GLY A 10 -23.18 3.41 -0.06
N SER A 11 -22.75 2.39 0.67
CA SER A 11 -21.82 2.53 1.78
C SER A 11 -20.38 2.75 1.29
N ARG A 12 -19.59 3.51 2.04
CA ARG A 12 -18.17 3.70 1.73
C ARG A 12 -17.33 2.55 2.28
N LEU A 13 -16.49 1.98 1.42
CA LEU A 13 -15.48 1.04 1.87
C LEU A 13 -14.35 1.83 2.56
N THR A 14 -14.11 1.53 3.81
CA THR A 14 -13.07 2.15 4.64
C THR A 14 -12.22 1.07 5.29
N MET A 15 -11.06 1.44 5.83
CA MET A 15 -10.26 0.49 6.62
C MET A 15 -11.06 -0.10 7.78
N TRP A 16 -11.92 0.71 8.39
CA TRP A 16 -12.69 0.36 9.58
C TRP A 16 -13.76 -0.72 9.34
N ASN A 17 -14.32 -0.80 8.14
CA ASN A 17 -15.26 -1.87 7.78
C ASN A 17 -14.60 -3.00 6.98
N LEU A 18 -13.42 -2.75 6.43
CA LEU A 18 -12.66 -3.75 5.70
C LEU A 18 -11.99 -4.78 6.64
N ILE A 19 -11.42 -4.31 7.77
CA ILE A 19 -10.77 -5.19 8.76
C ILE A 19 -11.72 -6.28 9.28
N PRO A 20 -12.93 -5.96 9.78
CA PRO A 20 -13.88 -6.99 10.24
C PRO A 20 -14.27 -7.97 9.13
N ARG A 21 -14.44 -7.49 7.89
CA ARG A 21 -14.79 -8.35 6.74
C ARG A 21 -13.66 -9.31 6.34
N LYS A 22 -12.41 -8.87 6.46
CA LYS A 22 -11.22 -9.69 6.11
C LYS A 22 -10.79 -10.62 7.22
N LEU A 23 -11.30 -10.42 8.43
CA LEU A 23 -11.09 -11.27 9.59
C LEU A 23 -9.62 -11.41 10.04
N ILE A 24 -8.78 -10.49 9.58
CA ILE A 24 -7.36 -10.43 9.92
C ILE A 24 -6.88 -8.98 9.82
N PRO A 25 -5.97 -8.50 10.68
CA PRO A 25 -5.29 -7.23 10.49
C PRO A 25 -4.51 -7.20 9.17
N PRO A 26 -4.34 -6.03 8.53
CA PRO A 26 -3.46 -5.93 7.38
C PRO A 26 -2.00 -6.13 7.83
N THR A 27 -1.28 -7.01 7.15
CA THR A 27 0.13 -7.29 7.44
C THR A 27 1.02 -6.92 6.24
N ARG A 28 2.35 -7.07 6.37
CA ARG A 28 3.29 -6.88 5.25
C ARG A 28 3.00 -7.85 4.10
N LEU A 29 2.55 -9.07 4.42
CA LEU A 29 2.23 -10.12 3.45
C LEU A 29 0.78 -9.98 2.94
N VAL A 30 -0.17 -9.73 3.84
CA VAL A 30 -1.61 -9.67 3.51
C VAL A 30 -2.06 -8.22 3.39
N ARG A 31 -1.84 -7.63 2.21
CA ARG A 31 -2.05 -6.21 1.92
C ARG A 31 -3.38 -5.93 1.21
N TYR A 32 -4.46 -6.54 1.66
CA TYR A 32 -5.79 -6.35 1.08
C TYR A 32 -6.25 -4.89 1.04
N CYS A 33 -5.75 -4.06 1.96
CA CYS A 33 -6.05 -2.64 2.00
C CYS A 33 -5.55 -1.89 0.74
N CYS A 34 -4.38 -2.26 0.21
CA CYS A 34 -3.87 -1.66 -1.03
C CYS A 34 -4.78 -2.02 -2.21
N ALA A 35 -5.10 -3.30 -2.38
CA ALA A 35 -5.96 -3.76 -3.46
C ALA A 35 -7.36 -3.14 -3.39
N SER A 36 -7.94 -3.05 -2.18
CA SER A 36 -9.33 -2.60 -2.01
C SER A 36 -9.48 -1.07 -1.98
N LEU A 37 -8.51 -0.34 -1.38
CA LEU A 37 -8.67 1.09 -1.09
C LEU A 37 -7.76 2.00 -1.94
N LYS A 38 -6.75 1.44 -2.64
CA LYS A 38 -5.78 2.23 -3.39
C LYS A 38 -5.75 1.88 -4.88
N GLU A 39 -5.68 0.59 -5.20
CA GLU A 39 -5.35 0.15 -6.56
C GLU A 39 -6.55 0.14 -7.52
N GLY A 40 -7.78 0.15 -7.01
CA GLY A 40 -9.02 0.11 -7.82
C GLY A 40 -9.44 1.45 -8.42
N GLY A 41 -8.90 2.57 -7.93
CA GLY A 41 -9.45 3.91 -8.19
C GLY A 41 -9.18 4.50 -9.59
N ALA A 42 -8.30 3.89 -10.38
CA ALA A 42 -7.91 4.41 -11.69
C ALA A 42 -8.21 3.44 -12.85
N LYS A 43 -9.16 2.53 -12.65
CA LYS A 43 -9.52 1.54 -13.66
C LYS A 43 -9.99 2.23 -14.95
N GLY A 44 -9.44 1.80 -16.08
CA GLY A 44 -9.76 2.35 -17.41
C GLY A 44 -9.14 3.72 -17.73
N ARG A 45 -8.25 4.24 -16.87
CA ARG A 45 -7.55 5.52 -17.07
C ARG A 45 -6.09 5.31 -17.43
N PHE A 46 -5.53 6.27 -18.15
CA PHE A 46 -4.09 6.46 -18.25
C PHE A 46 -3.59 7.07 -16.94
N ILE A 47 -2.56 6.48 -16.33
CA ILE A 47 -2.01 6.95 -15.04
C ILE A 47 -0.52 7.22 -15.11
N ALA A 48 -0.13 8.33 -14.49
CA ALA A 48 1.26 8.60 -14.14
C ALA A 48 1.50 8.18 -12.69
N THR A 49 2.63 7.52 -12.42
CA THR A 49 3.01 7.13 -11.06
C THR A 49 4.42 7.60 -10.71
N GLY A 50 4.63 7.88 -9.42
CA GLY A 50 5.95 8.22 -8.87
C GLY A 50 6.77 7.00 -8.47
N VAL A 51 6.58 5.85 -9.11
CA VAL A 51 7.36 4.64 -8.83
C VAL A 51 8.79 4.80 -9.30
N ARG A 52 9.75 4.36 -8.47
CA ARG A 52 11.19 4.42 -8.78
C ARG A 52 11.87 3.08 -8.53
N TRP A 53 12.88 2.75 -9.32
CA TRP A 53 13.69 1.54 -9.13
C TRP A 53 14.41 1.52 -7.78
N ALA A 54 14.83 2.68 -7.30
CA ALA A 54 15.51 2.83 -6.01
C ALA A 54 14.67 2.44 -4.78
N GLU A 55 13.36 2.29 -4.90
CA GLU A 55 12.49 2.03 -3.74
C GLU A 55 12.46 0.57 -3.30
N SER A 56 12.68 -0.37 -4.20
CA SER A 56 12.78 -1.80 -3.85
C SER A 56 13.23 -2.65 -5.03
N PRO A 57 13.88 -3.83 -4.78
CA PRO A 57 14.26 -4.77 -5.85
C PRO A 57 13.09 -5.18 -6.77
N LYS A 58 11.90 -5.40 -6.21
CA LYS A 58 10.69 -5.76 -6.97
C LYS A 58 10.22 -4.66 -7.94
N ARG A 59 10.76 -3.44 -7.82
CA ARG A 59 10.43 -2.35 -8.75
C ARG A 59 11.39 -2.23 -9.92
N LYS A 60 12.50 -2.96 -9.89
CA LYS A 60 13.46 -2.99 -11.01
C LYS A 60 12.86 -3.57 -12.30
N ASP A 61 11.82 -4.40 -12.18
CA ASP A 61 11.11 -4.99 -13.32
C ASP A 61 10.02 -4.04 -13.90
N ARG A 62 9.88 -2.85 -13.32
CA ARG A 62 8.94 -1.85 -13.81
C ARG A 62 9.56 -1.04 -14.93
N GLY A 63 8.79 -0.77 -15.97
CA GLY A 63 9.22 0.05 -17.10
C GLY A 63 8.79 1.52 -16.97
N MET A 64 9.35 2.37 -17.82
CA MET A 64 8.92 3.74 -18.00
C MET A 64 7.48 3.84 -18.51
N LEU A 65 7.16 3.00 -19.50
CA LEU A 65 5.83 2.86 -20.08
C LEU A 65 5.35 1.41 -19.91
N GLU A 66 4.13 1.23 -19.43
CA GLU A 66 3.56 -0.10 -19.17
C GLU A 66 2.11 -0.21 -19.60
N VAL A 67 1.73 -1.36 -20.12
CA VAL A 67 0.35 -1.82 -20.19
C VAL A 67 0.17 -2.94 -19.18
N ARG A 68 -0.58 -2.70 -18.11
CA ARG A 68 -0.77 -3.63 -16.99
C ARG A 68 -2.07 -4.40 -17.15
N HIS A 69 -1.98 -5.71 -17.12
CA HIS A 69 -3.12 -6.62 -17.18
C HIS A 69 -3.00 -7.72 -16.12
N GLY A 70 -4.10 -8.31 -15.70
CA GLY A 70 -4.10 -9.44 -14.78
C GLY A 70 -3.33 -10.65 -15.33
N ASP A 71 -3.52 -10.94 -16.60
CA ASP A 71 -2.77 -11.96 -17.33
C ASP A 71 -1.39 -11.42 -17.74
N ILE A 72 -0.33 -12.15 -17.37
CA ILE A 72 1.06 -11.77 -17.65
C ILE A 72 1.33 -11.68 -19.16
N LYS A 73 0.75 -12.59 -19.96
CA LYS A 73 0.93 -12.60 -21.42
C LYS A 73 0.34 -11.36 -22.10
N LYS A 74 -0.52 -10.63 -21.40
CA LYS A 74 -1.17 -9.38 -21.86
C LYS A 74 -0.57 -8.16 -21.16
N ARG A 75 0.70 -8.19 -20.82
CA ARG A 75 1.44 -7.07 -20.26
C ARG A 75 2.50 -6.60 -21.22
N LEU A 76 2.71 -5.31 -21.27
CA LEU A 76 3.80 -4.68 -21.99
C LEU A 76 4.59 -3.84 -20.99
N THR A 77 5.91 -3.99 -21.03
CA THR A 77 6.84 -3.20 -20.21
C THR A 77 7.93 -2.66 -21.12
N LEU A 78 8.03 -1.34 -21.22
CA LEU A 78 9.03 -0.64 -22.01
C LEU A 78 9.92 0.15 -21.05
N MET A 79 11.22 -0.09 -21.13
CA MET A 79 12.19 0.39 -20.14
C MET A 79 12.61 1.86 -20.33
N ASN A 80 12.41 2.38 -21.54
CA ASN A 80 12.72 3.75 -21.91
C ASN A 80 11.49 4.45 -22.51
N ASP A 81 11.61 5.71 -22.85
CA ASP A 81 10.55 6.55 -23.42
C ASP A 81 10.99 7.25 -24.72
N ASN A 82 11.91 6.62 -25.48
CA ASN A 82 12.29 7.13 -26.79
C ASN A 82 11.08 7.10 -27.76
N ASP A 83 11.20 7.78 -28.89
CA ASP A 83 10.09 7.94 -29.83
C ASP A 83 9.53 6.61 -30.33
N GLU A 84 10.40 5.63 -30.56
CA GLU A 84 10.00 4.30 -31.02
C GLU A 84 9.16 3.59 -29.94
N THR A 85 9.57 3.61 -28.68
CA THR A 85 8.81 3.00 -27.59
C THR A 85 7.52 3.74 -27.29
N ARG A 86 7.49 5.07 -27.44
CA ARG A 86 6.25 5.86 -27.35
C ARG A 86 5.27 5.48 -28.44
N MET A 87 5.71 5.39 -29.69
CA MET A 87 4.87 4.94 -30.80
C MET A 87 4.34 3.51 -30.56
N GLN A 88 5.18 2.61 -30.06
CA GLN A 88 4.77 1.25 -29.72
C GLN A 88 3.72 1.22 -28.62
N PHE A 89 3.86 2.06 -27.61
CA PHE A 89 2.91 2.18 -26.49
C PHE A 89 1.58 2.79 -26.94
N GLU A 90 1.62 3.84 -27.76
CA GLU A 90 0.42 4.53 -28.28
C GLU A 90 -0.39 3.63 -29.22
N ASN A 91 0.29 2.92 -30.10
CA ASN A 91 -0.33 2.01 -31.07
C ASN A 91 -0.69 0.64 -30.47
N CYS A 92 -0.36 0.40 -29.21
CA CYS A 92 -0.63 -0.87 -28.55
C CYS A 92 -2.13 -1.12 -28.42
N GLN A 93 -2.64 -2.15 -29.07
CA GLN A 93 -4.04 -2.60 -28.98
C GLN A 93 -4.33 -3.48 -27.76
N MET A 94 -3.31 -3.76 -26.93
CA MET A 94 -3.47 -4.60 -25.74
C MET A 94 -4.44 -3.95 -24.74
N LYS A 95 -5.43 -4.73 -24.31
CA LYS A 95 -6.34 -4.31 -23.24
C LYS A 95 -5.59 -4.31 -21.91
N GLY A 96 -5.67 -3.20 -21.17
CA GLY A 96 -5.02 -3.08 -19.87
C GLY A 96 -4.98 -1.64 -19.39
N GLN A 97 -4.47 -1.46 -18.18
CA GLN A 97 -4.25 -0.14 -17.62
C GLN A 97 -2.92 0.42 -18.11
N ARG A 98 -2.96 1.53 -18.80
CA ARG A 98 -1.77 2.24 -19.28
C ARG A 98 -1.16 3.05 -18.16
N VAL A 99 0.14 2.89 -17.96
CA VAL A 99 0.90 3.52 -16.88
C VAL A 99 2.17 4.13 -17.44
N VAL A 100 2.47 5.35 -17.05
CA VAL A 100 3.76 5.99 -17.24
C VAL A 100 4.42 6.24 -15.89
N ASN A 101 5.71 5.99 -15.80
CA ASN A 101 6.55 6.17 -14.62
C ASN A 101 7.67 7.16 -14.93
N PRO A 102 7.40 8.47 -15.01
CA PRO A 102 8.34 9.45 -15.56
C PRO A 102 9.63 9.61 -14.75
N ILE A 103 9.61 9.28 -13.48
CA ILE A 103 10.76 9.38 -12.57
C ILE A 103 11.32 8.02 -12.16
N ILE A 104 11.09 6.98 -12.99
CA ILE A 104 11.42 5.58 -12.64
C ILE A 104 12.90 5.40 -12.29
N GLY A 105 13.80 6.08 -13.00
CA GLY A 105 15.24 6.01 -12.80
C GLY A 105 15.78 6.90 -11.68
N TRP A 106 14.95 7.74 -11.06
CA TRP A 106 15.44 8.70 -10.05
C TRP A 106 15.83 8.01 -8.75
N GLY A 107 16.99 8.37 -8.22
CA GLY A 107 17.42 8.06 -6.87
C GLY A 107 16.77 8.97 -5.82
N ASN A 108 17.07 8.71 -4.55
CA ASN A 108 16.53 9.54 -3.47
C ASN A 108 17.06 10.97 -3.53
N LYS A 109 18.35 11.15 -3.84
CA LYS A 109 18.97 12.46 -3.92
C LYS A 109 18.31 13.32 -4.99
N GLU A 110 18.11 12.78 -6.20
CA GLU A 110 17.51 13.50 -7.33
C GLU A 110 16.10 13.97 -7.03
N VAL A 111 15.30 13.18 -6.29
CA VAL A 111 13.97 13.62 -5.84
C VAL A 111 14.06 14.84 -4.91
N TRP A 112 14.98 14.83 -3.95
CA TRP A 112 15.12 15.93 -3.00
C TRP A 112 15.72 17.16 -3.66
N ASP A 113 16.72 17.01 -4.51
CA ASP A 113 17.31 18.10 -5.30
C ASP A 113 16.24 18.79 -6.17
N TYR A 114 15.38 18.00 -6.81
CA TYR A 114 14.28 18.52 -7.63
C TYR A 114 13.25 19.29 -6.79
N VAL A 115 12.85 18.72 -5.65
CA VAL A 115 11.89 19.35 -4.71
C VAL A 115 12.42 20.70 -4.22
N GLU A 116 13.72 20.79 -3.92
CA GLU A 116 14.37 22.01 -3.47
C GLU A 116 14.50 23.06 -4.60
N THR A 117 14.97 22.62 -5.77
CA THR A 117 15.16 23.48 -6.95
C THR A 117 13.84 24.10 -7.42
N GLU A 118 12.80 23.28 -7.51
CA GLU A 118 11.46 23.70 -7.96
C GLU A 118 10.61 24.31 -6.83
N LYS A 119 11.18 24.42 -5.61
CA LYS A 119 10.49 24.95 -4.41
C LYS A 119 9.13 24.31 -4.18
N ILE A 120 9.02 22.98 -4.37
CA ILE A 120 7.79 22.24 -4.21
C ILE A 120 7.41 22.21 -2.72
N CYS A 121 6.17 22.58 -2.42
CA CYS A 121 5.65 22.49 -1.07
C CYS A 121 5.56 21.03 -0.62
N MET A 122 6.40 20.67 0.34
CA MET A 122 6.44 19.31 0.89
C MET A 122 5.43 19.12 2.03
N ASN A 123 5.09 17.85 2.29
CA ASN A 123 4.31 17.52 3.47
C ASN A 123 5.10 17.86 4.74
N PRO A 124 4.53 18.64 5.68
CA PRO A 124 5.22 19.07 6.92
C PRO A 124 5.74 17.91 7.78
N LEU A 125 5.20 16.70 7.64
CA LEU A 125 5.64 15.53 8.39
C LEU A 125 7.11 15.16 8.13
N TYR A 126 7.64 15.49 6.96
CA TYR A 126 9.06 15.29 6.67
C TYR A 126 9.94 16.15 7.58
N SER A 127 9.54 17.39 7.85
CA SER A 127 10.24 18.28 8.79
C SER A 127 10.15 17.83 10.26
N LEU A 128 9.18 16.97 10.57
CA LEU A 128 9.02 16.33 11.88
C LEU A 128 9.77 14.99 12.01
N GLY A 129 10.65 14.66 11.05
CA GLY A 129 11.49 13.47 11.09
C GLY A 129 10.86 12.22 10.48
N PHE A 130 9.72 12.33 9.79
CA PHE A 130 9.18 11.21 9.04
C PHE A 130 10.02 10.98 7.78
N ILE A 131 10.56 9.78 7.64
CA ILE A 131 11.29 9.37 6.43
C ILE A 131 10.37 8.91 5.30
N ARG A 132 9.11 8.65 5.65
CA ARG A 132 8.07 8.22 4.73
C ARG A 132 6.71 8.72 5.21
N VAL A 133 5.97 9.33 4.31
CA VAL A 133 4.58 9.74 4.54
C VAL A 133 3.64 8.85 3.74
N GLY A 134 2.62 8.30 4.39
CA GLY A 134 1.67 7.38 3.76
C GLY A 134 0.44 7.14 4.63
N CYS A 135 -0.19 5.96 4.49
CA CYS A 135 -1.31 5.59 5.34
C CYS A 135 -0.85 5.41 6.79
N ILE A 136 -1.52 6.06 7.75
CA ILE A 136 -1.23 5.91 9.17
C ILE A 136 -1.42 4.45 9.59
N GLY A 137 -0.42 3.90 10.28
CA GLY A 137 -0.40 2.51 10.72
C GLY A 137 -0.13 1.49 9.60
N CYS A 138 0.38 1.94 8.44
CA CYS A 138 0.74 1.02 7.36
C CYS A 138 1.79 0.01 7.82
N PRO A 139 1.59 -1.32 7.67
CA PRO A 139 2.59 -2.31 8.04
C PRO A 139 3.95 -2.13 7.36
N MET A 140 3.97 -1.43 6.20
CA MET A 140 5.20 -1.10 5.48
C MET A 140 5.92 0.15 6.02
N ALA A 141 5.38 0.85 7.02
CA ALA A 141 5.99 2.07 7.56
C ALA A 141 7.08 1.77 8.62
N GLY A 142 7.29 0.50 8.99
CA GLY A 142 8.34 0.11 9.93
C GLY A 142 8.29 0.90 11.24
N LYS A 143 9.42 1.42 11.65
CA LYS A 143 9.56 2.20 12.92
C LYS A 143 8.69 3.47 12.96
N CYS A 144 8.34 4.05 11.81
CA CYS A 144 7.47 5.24 11.75
C CYS A 144 6.07 5.00 12.32
N ARG A 145 5.58 3.75 12.38
CA ARG A 145 4.25 3.42 12.92
C ARG A 145 4.06 3.89 14.37
N LYS A 146 5.12 3.77 15.20
CA LYS A 146 5.06 4.24 16.60
C LYS A 146 4.87 5.75 16.67
N MET A 147 5.61 6.51 15.85
CA MET A 147 5.47 7.96 15.75
C MET A 147 4.08 8.35 15.20
N GLU A 148 3.60 7.66 14.18
CA GLU A 148 2.27 7.89 13.61
C GLU A 148 1.17 7.75 14.66
N PHE A 149 1.18 6.70 15.47
CA PHE A 149 0.17 6.48 16.50
C PHE A 149 0.32 7.37 17.74
N ALA A 150 1.53 7.83 18.02
CA ALA A 150 1.75 8.86 19.05
C ALA A 150 1.15 10.22 18.60
N MET A 151 1.33 10.59 17.34
CA MET A 151 0.81 11.82 16.77
C MET A 151 -0.70 11.76 16.51
N TYR A 152 -1.24 10.58 16.18
CA TYR A 152 -2.65 10.39 15.83
C TYR A 152 -3.36 9.37 16.73
N PRO A 153 -3.53 9.67 18.04
CA PRO A 153 -4.12 8.72 19.00
C PRO A 153 -5.56 8.33 18.66
N LYS A 154 -6.33 9.21 18.04
CA LYS A 154 -7.70 8.91 17.58
C LYS A 154 -7.70 7.81 16.52
N ILE A 155 -6.71 7.79 15.64
CA ILE A 155 -6.56 6.74 14.61
C ILE A 155 -6.16 5.41 15.26
N ARG A 156 -5.28 5.44 16.26
CA ARG A 156 -4.95 4.25 17.07
C ARG A 156 -6.21 3.62 17.67
N LEU A 157 -7.06 4.42 18.32
CA LEU A 157 -8.32 3.94 18.88
C LEU A 157 -9.28 3.40 17.82
N ALA A 158 -9.31 4.00 16.62
CA ALA A 158 -10.14 3.49 15.53
C ALA A 158 -9.67 2.10 15.05
N TYR A 159 -8.36 1.83 15.00
CA TYR A 159 -7.83 0.49 14.73
C TYR A 159 -8.22 -0.51 15.81
N ILE A 160 -8.04 -0.17 17.09
CA ILE A 160 -8.42 -1.05 18.21
C ILE A 160 -9.90 -1.43 18.11
N ARG A 161 -10.79 -0.47 17.91
CA ARG A 161 -12.23 -0.73 17.71
C ARG A 161 -12.54 -1.57 16.49
N ALA A 162 -11.77 -1.44 15.42
CA ALA A 162 -11.95 -2.27 14.23
C ALA A 162 -11.49 -3.71 14.48
N PHE A 163 -10.46 -3.91 15.29
CA PHE A 163 -9.99 -5.23 15.72
C PHE A 163 -10.97 -5.88 16.71
N ASP A 164 -11.58 -5.13 17.64
CA ASP A 164 -12.67 -5.65 18.47
C ASP A 164 -13.81 -6.21 17.61
N ARG A 165 -14.26 -5.44 16.62
CA ARG A 165 -15.32 -5.90 15.69
C ARG A 165 -14.87 -7.10 14.87
N MET A 166 -13.61 -7.16 14.48
CA MET A 166 -13.04 -8.32 13.79
C MET A 166 -13.09 -9.57 14.66
N LEU A 167 -12.76 -9.48 15.94
CA LEU A 167 -12.82 -10.60 16.88
C LEU A 167 -14.27 -11.08 17.09
N ILE A 168 -15.24 -10.18 17.16
CA ILE A 168 -16.67 -10.53 17.21
C ILE A 168 -17.06 -11.33 15.97
N GLU A 169 -16.71 -10.86 14.77
CA GLU A 169 -16.98 -11.55 13.51
C GLU A 169 -16.30 -12.92 13.45
N ARG A 170 -15.07 -13.05 13.95
CA ARG A 170 -14.36 -14.34 14.04
C ARG A 170 -15.09 -15.32 14.96
N LYS A 171 -15.56 -14.87 16.14
CA LYS A 171 -16.36 -15.69 17.09
C LYS A 171 -17.67 -16.15 16.46
N ILE A 172 -18.40 -15.24 15.79
CA ILE A 172 -19.66 -15.59 15.10
C ILE A 172 -19.44 -16.69 14.04
N ARG A 173 -18.30 -16.68 13.35
CA ARG A 173 -17.95 -17.65 12.32
C ARG A 173 -17.20 -18.87 12.86
N CYS A 174 -17.10 -19.05 14.18
CA CYS A 174 -16.37 -20.12 14.83
C CYS A 174 -14.90 -20.24 14.37
N LEU A 175 -14.28 -19.11 14.05
CA LEU A 175 -12.87 -19.05 13.67
C LEU A 175 -11.98 -18.86 14.89
N GLN A 176 -10.78 -19.44 14.85
CA GLN A 176 -9.79 -19.29 15.90
C GLN A 176 -9.49 -17.81 16.19
N THR A 177 -9.51 -17.41 17.45
CA THR A 177 -9.20 -16.03 17.89
C THR A 177 -7.76 -15.89 18.38
N TYR A 178 -6.96 -16.97 18.32
CA TYR A 178 -5.61 -17.04 18.89
C TYR A 178 -5.67 -16.65 20.38
N ASP A 179 -4.61 -16.06 20.92
CA ASP A 179 -4.54 -15.58 22.32
C ASP A 179 -5.08 -14.15 22.49
N TRP A 180 -5.88 -13.67 21.53
CA TRP A 180 -6.44 -12.32 21.56
C TRP A 180 -7.79 -12.29 22.27
N GLU A 181 -7.86 -11.61 23.40
CA GLU A 181 -9.09 -11.39 24.15
C GLU A 181 -9.89 -10.19 23.63
N ASN A 182 -9.17 -9.15 23.20
CA ASN A 182 -9.72 -7.86 22.78
C ASN A 182 -8.90 -7.21 21.64
N GLY A 183 -9.41 -6.10 21.12
CA GLY A 183 -8.78 -5.39 20.01
C GLY A 183 -7.43 -4.74 20.37
N LEU A 184 -7.16 -4.50 21.65
CA LEU A 184 -5.86 -3.98 22.08
C LEU A 184 -4.78 -5.07 21.98
N ASP A 185 -5.11 -6.32 22.31
CA ASP A 185 -4.17 -7.45 22.17
C ASP A 185 -3.80 -7.63 20.70
N VAL A 186 -4.81 -7.58 19.81
CA VAL A 186 -4.58 -7.62 18.37
C VAL A 186 -3.71 -6.46 17.90
N PHE A 187 -3.96 -5.25 18.45
CA PHE A 187 -3.19 -4.06 18.09
C PHE A 187 -1.72 -4.19 18.52
N ASN A 188 -1.46 -4.67 19.72
CA ASN A 188 -0.10 -4.87 20.23
C ASN A 188 0.65 -5.91 19.40
N TRP A 189 0.04 -7.07 19.17
CA TRP A 189 0.57 -8.10 18.27
C TRP A 189 0.88 -7.53 16.86
N TRP A 190 -0.05 -6.75 16.32
CA TRP A 190 0.10 -6.14 15.01
C TRP A 190 1.22 -5.10 14.95
N MET A 191 1.46 -4.37 16.03
CA MET A 191 2.55 -3.40 16.16
C MET A 191 3.93 -4.05 16.25
N GLU A 192 4.00 -5.26 16.79
CA GLU A 192 5.22 -6.06 16.94
C GLU A 192 5.58 -6.85 15.67
N ASN A 193 4.93 -6.58 14.54
CA ASN A 193 5.03 -7.33 13.30
C ASN A 193 4.66 -8.81 13.45
N GLY A 194 3.66 -9.07 14.25
CA GLY A 194 3.27 -10.37 14.77
C GLY A 194 3.25 -11.48 13.73
N VAL A 195 3.97 -12.52 14.05
CA VAL A 195 3.86 -13.82 13.41
C VAL A 195 2.66 -14.53 14.03
N LEU A 196 1.75 -15.03 13.21
CA LEU A 196 0.62 -15.81 13.73
C LEU A 196 1.15 -17.09 14.39
N PRO A 197 0.57 -17.51 15.54
CA PRO A 197 0.93 -18.78 16.15
C PRO A 197 0.81 -19.92 15.13
N GLY A 198 1.88 -20.69 14.96
CA GLY A 198 1.97 -21.77 13.97
C GLY A 198 2.41 -21.34 12.57
N GLN A 199 2.73 -20.07 12.35
CA GLN A 199 3.32 -19.58 11.11
C GLN A 199 4.86 -19.62 11.25
N GLU A 200 5.52 -20.47 10.46
CA GLU A 200 6.99 -20.45 10.34
C GLU A 200 7.42 -19.19 9.58
N VAL A 201 8.35 -18.43 10.17
CA VAL A 201 9.03 -17.33 9.48
C VAL A 201 10.29 -17.90 8.87
N LEU A 202 10.37 -17.90 7.55
CA LEU A 202 11.62 -18.21 6.85
C LEU A 202 12.71 -17.24 7.31
N GLU A 203 13.90 -17.73 7.60
CA GLU A 203 15.02 -16.94 8.15
C GLU A 203 15.38 -15.72 7.29
N GLU A 204 15.20 -15.82 5.98
CA GLU A 204 15.40 -14.72 5.02
C GLU A 204 14.53 -13.47 5.30
N PHE A 205 13.47 -13.58 6.08
CA PHE A 205 12.60 -12.44 6.45
C PHE A 205 12.81 -11.94 7.88
N ARG A 206 13.74 -12.54 8.64
CA ARG A 206 14.01 -12.12 10.03
C ARG A 206 14.84 -10.83 10.12
N GLU A 207 15.72 -10.56 9.17
CA GLU A 207 16.56 -9.37 9.19
C GLU A 207 15.82 -8.06 8.90
N ASP A 208 14.61 -8.15 8.31
CA ASP A 208 13.75 -7.00 8.00
C ASP A 208 12.66 -6.73 9.07
N LEU A 209 12.63 -7.48 10.17
CA LEU A 209 11.70 -7.32 11.30
C LEU A 209 12.34 -6.45 12.39
#